data_6567980672296362cde5cf7176e9e9c4
#
_entry.id   6567980672296362cde5cf7176e9e9c4
#
_cell.length_a   1.000
_cell.length_b   1.000
_cell.length_c   1.000
_cell.angle_alpha   90.00
_cell.angle_beta   90.00
_cell.angle_gamma   90.00
#
_symmetry.space_group_name_H-M   'P 1'
#
loop_
_entity.id
_entity.type
_entity.pdbx_description
1 polymer ?
#
loop_
_entity_poly.entity_id
_entity_poly.type
_entity_poly.pdbx_seq_one_letter_code
_entity_poly.pdbx_strand_id
1 'polypeptide(L)'
;EHENEYFVLNDETIAEGGFMLESPASPDVNTGEFEAMSEKGDVLGIYVGHDHNNSFVVKYKGVDLGYTQGAGFNVYGPGENRGVRIFELDETAPREYKTHTATFKELCGTKIKTPVKEFIYKHAPTSPRAVKPILIKVGIGIAAIAAVYAAYKFFTGFNI
;
A
#
# COMPACT_ATOMS: atom_id res chain seq x y z
N GLU A 1 -1.09 -4.54 9.54
CA GLU A 1 -2.03 -4.85 8.45
C GLU A 1 -1.21 -5.05 7.19
N HIS A 2 -1.12 -6.28 6.70
CA HIS A 2 -0.12 -6.66 5.71
C HIS A 2 -0.74 -7.13 4.39
N GLU A 3 -2.05 -7.01 4.26
CA GLU A 3 -2.77 -7.68 3.18
C GLU A 3 -3.69 -6.71 2.44
N ASN A 4 -3.82 -6.91 1.16
CA ASN A 4 -4.91 -6.38 0.37
C ASN A 4 -5.71 -7.54 -0.26
N GLU A 5 -6.79 -7.22 -0.95
CA GLU A 5 -7.73 -8.20 -1.50
C GLU A 5 -7.07 -9.24 -2.44
N TYR A 6 -5.88 -8.98 -2.99
CA TYR A 6 -5.26 -9.80 -4.05
C TYR A 6 -3.89 -10.37 -3.69
N PHE A 7 -3.20 -9.76 -2.72
CA PHE A 7 -1.83 -10.13 -2.37
C PHE A 7 -1.67 -10.22 -0.86
N VAL A 8 -0.93 -11.20 -0.44
CA VAL A 8 -0.59 -11.47 0.96
C VAL A 8 0.92 -11.55 1.06
N LEU A 9 1.51 -10.91 2.06
CA LEU A 9 2.93 -11.09 2.37
C LEU A 9 3.14 -12.50 2.93
N ASN A 10 4.13 -13.19 2.39
CA ASN A 10 4.50 -14.50 2.90
C ASN A 10 5.34 -14.32 4.18
N ASP A 11 4.80 -14.68 5.32
CA ASP A 11 5.42 -14.54 6.64
C ASP A 11 6.80 -15.20 6.74
N GLU A 12 7.02 -16.31 6.02
CA GLU A 12 8.32 -17.00 5.99
C GLU A 12 9.42 -16.19 5.31
N THR A 13 9.07 -15.20 4.50
CA THR A 13 10.01 -14.36 3.74
C THR A 13 10.15 -12.94 4.27
N ILE A 14 9.35 -12.54 5.23
CA ILE A 14 9.41 -11.18 5.79
C ILE A 14 10.73 -10.96 6.51
N ALA A 15 11.53 -10.00 6.01
CA ALA A 15 12.75 -9.53 6.66
C ALA A 15 12.49 -8.29 7.53
N GLU A 16 11.61 -7.39 7.08
CA GLU A 16 11.10 -6.26 7.85
C GLU A 16 9.60 -6.15 7.62
N GLY A 17 8.80 -6.27 8.67
CA GLY A 17 7.36 -6.10 8.63
C GLY A 17 6.97 -4.65 8.32
N GLY A 18 5.70 -4.48 7.93
CA GLY A 18 5.17 -3.18 7.56
C GLY A 18 3.74 -3.30 7.07
N PHE A 19 3.42 -2.70 5.96
CA PHE A 19 2.10 -2.75 5.37
C PHE A 19 2.14 -2.87 3.84
N MET A 20 1.15 -3.55 3.29
CA MET A 20 0.88 -3.67 1.86
C MET A 20 -0.59 -3.33 1.61
N LEU A 21 -0.87 -2.04 1.35
CA LEU A 21 -2.23 -1.52 1.23
C LEU A 21 -2.68 -1.33 -0.21
N GLU A 22 -1.78 -1.53 -1.17
CA GLU A 22 -2.11 -1.57 -2.59
C GLU A 22 -1.38 -2.73 -3.28
N SER A 23 -1.94 -3.17 -4.41
CA SER A 23 -1.33 -4.24 -5.19
C SER A 23 0.02 -3.80 -5.75
N PRO A 24 1.07 -4.61 -5.59
CA PRO A 24 2.36 -4.34 -6.20
C PRO A 24 2.25 -4.10 -7.70
N ALA A 25 2.83 -2.99 -8.18
CA ALA A 25 2.90 -2.67 -9.59
C ALA A 25 4.04 -3.47 -10.24
N SER A 26 3.70 -4.67 -10.70
CA SER A 26 4.64 -5.55 -11.42
C SER A 26 4.50 -5.38 -12.93
N PRO A 27 5.57 -5.60 -13.70
CA PRO A 27 5.50 -5.63 -15.17
C PRO A 27 4.65 -6.81 -15.64
N ASP A 28 4.02 -6.66 -16.80
CA ASP A 28 3.21 -7.73 -17.45
C ASP A 28 4.07 -8.92 -17.92
N VAL A 29 5.35 -8.66 -18.20
CA VAL A 29 6.29 -9.65 -18.72
C VAL A 29 7.53 -9.72 -17.86
N ASN A 30 7.85 -10.90 -17.36
CA ASN A 30 9.15 -11.14 -16.70
C ASN A 30 10.24 -11.19 -17.77
N THR A 31 11.19 -10.26 -17.70
CA THR A 31 12.34 -10.16 -18.61
C THR A 31 13.61 -10.80 -18.05
N GLY A 32 13.53 -11.45 -16.88
CA GLY A 32 14.67 -12.13 -16.26
C GLY A 32 15.57 -11.23 -15.43
N GLU A 33 15.11 -10.04 -15.06
CA GLU A 33 15.93 -9.09 -14.26
C GLU A 33 16.32 -9.67 -12.90
N PHE A 34 15.36 -10.25 -12.19
CA PHE A 34 15.62 -10.86 -10.88
C PHE A 34 16.56 -12.07 -10.98
N GLU A 35 16.35 -12.90 -11.99
CA GLU A 35 17.17 -14.06 -12.26
C GLU A 35 18.63 -13.65 -12.51
N ALA A 36 18.86 -12.62 -13.33
CA ALA A 36 20.21 -12.10 -13.61
C ALA A 36 20.91 -11.57 -12.35
N MET A 37 20.20 -10.84 -11.48
CA MET A 37 20.72 -10.34 -10.22
C MET A 37 21.05 -11.48 -9.24
N SER A 38 20.14 -12.47 -9.15
CA SER A 38 20.32 -13.63 -8.27
C SER A 38 21.46 -14.54 -8.72
N GLU A 39 21.62 -14.74 -10.03
CA GLU A 39 22.70 -15.57 -10.60
C GLU A 39 24.08 -15.00 -10.29
N LYS A 40 24.24 -13.69 -10.41
CA LYS A 40 25.50 -13.02 -10.14
C LYS A 40 25.88 -13.05 -8.65
N GLY A 41 24.89 -13.00 -7.75
CA GLY A 41 25.09 -13.16 -6.31
C GLY A 41 25.81 -12.01 -5.62
N ASP A 42 25.92 -10.84 -6.25
CA ASP A 42 26.53 -9.64 -5.68
C ASP A 42 25.51 -8.53 -5.34
N VAL A 43 24.22 -8.75 -5.66
CA VAL A 43 23.11 -7.87 -5.30
C VAL A 43 22.56 -8.28 -3.94
N LEU A 44 22.63 -7.38 -2.97
CA LEU A 44 22.14 -7.63 -1.61
C LEU A 44 20.65 -7.32 -1.46
N GLY A 45 20.17 -6.30 -2.18
CA GLY A 45 18.77 -5.90 -2.13
C GLY A 45 18.35 -4.99 -3.27
N ILE A 46 17.05 -4.98 -3.53
CA ILE A 46 16.37 -4.13 -4.51
C ILE A 46 15.27 -3.40 -3.77
N TYR A 47 15.30 -2.08 -3.81
CA TYR A 47 14.32 -1.24 -3.13
C TYR A 47 13.64 -0.32 -4.13
N VAL A 48 12.31 -0.33 -4.10
CA VAL A 48 11.48 0.40 -5.06
C VAL A 48 10.49 1.33 -4.34
N GLY A 49 10.02 2.32 -5.09
CA GLY A 49 8.91 3.19 -4.72
C GLY A 49 7.68 2.87 -5.57
N HIS A 50 7.06 3.89 -6.17
CA HIS A 50 5.86 3.88 -7.00
C HIS A 50 4.57 3.59 -6.20
N ASP A 51 4.49 2.47 -5.51
CA ASP A 51 3.32 2.08 -4.72
C ASP A 51 3.39 2.79 -3.37
N HIS A 52 2.73 3.93 -3.26
CA HIS A 52 2.87 4.84 -2.12
C HIS A 52 2.34 4.25 -0.81
N ASN A 53 1.44 3.29 -0.90
CA ASN A 53 0.83 2.62 0.25
C ASN A 53 1.48 1.29 0.61
N ASN A 54 2.71 1.04 0.14
CA ASN A 54 3.46 -0.16 0.48
C ASN A 54 4.77 0.18 1.20
N SER A 55 5.05 -0.55 2.27
CA SER A 55 6.29 -0.44 3.05
C SER A 55 6.57 -1.78 3.73
N PHE A 56 7.50 -2.54 3.19
CA PHE A 56 7.92 -3.83 3.74
C PHE A 56 9.24 -4.28 3.08
N VAL A 57 9.89 -5.28 3.65
CA VAL A 57 11.02 -5.97 3.03
C VAL A 57 10.79 -7.47 3.15
N VAL A 58 10.91 -8.18 2.05
CA VAL A 58 10.90 -9.64 2.00
C VAL A 58 12.24 -10.13 1.46
N LYS A 59 12.67 -11.31 1.90
CA LYS A 59 13.89 -11.95 1.39
C LYS A 59 13.51 -13.09 0.45
N TYR A 60 14.02 -13.04 -0.77
CA TYR A 60 13.82 -14.08 -1.77
C TYR A 60 15.15 -14.46 -2.42
N LYS A 61 15.49 -15.76 -2.37
CA LYS A 61 16.76 -16.29 -2.89
C LYS A 61 18.00 -15.50 -2.47
N GLY A 62 18.02 -15.02 -1.22
CA GLY A 62 19.15 -14.28 -0.67
C GLY A 62 19.18 -12.79 -0.97
N VAL A 63 18.27 -12.27 -1.78
CA VAL A 63 18.13 -10.85 -2.13
C VAL A 63 16.97 -10.24 -1.34
N ASP A 64 17.18 -9.09 -0.74
CA ASP A 64 16.10 -8.31 -0.12
C ASP A 64 15.31 -7.58 -1.18
N LEU A 65 13.98 -7.71 -1.14
CA LEU A 65 13.05 -7.02 -2.02
C LEU A 65 12.20 -6.09 -1.17
N GLY A 66 12.38 -4.78 -1.32
CA GLY A 66 11.75 -3.79 -0.45
C GLY A 66 10.90 -2.77 -1.18
N TYR A 67 9.75 -2.44 -0.60
CA TYR A 67 8.98 -1.25 -0.91
C TYR A 67 9.24 -0.14 0.09
N THR A 68 9.29 1.10 -0.40
CA THR A 68 9.33 2.29 0.44
C THR A 68 8.08 3.13 0.17
N GLN A 69 7.34 3.43 1.23
CA GLN A 69 6.13 4.23 1.18
C GLN A 69 6.35 5.67 0.67
N GLY A 70 5.29 6.29 0.19
CA GLY A 70 5.33 7.67 -0.25
C GLY A 70 5.64 8.66 0.88
N ALA A 71 6.55 9.61 0.65
CA ALA A 71 6.92 10.65 1.61
C ALA A 71 6.05 11.92 1.48
N GLY A 72 5.64 12.28 0.27
CA GLY A 72 5.01 13.57 -0.03
C GLY A 72 3.51 13.63 0.28
N PHE A 73 3.05 14.79 0.79
CA PHE A 73 1.63 15.04 1.10
C PHE A 73 0.82 15.61 -0.09
N ASN A 74 1.39 15.66 -1.29
CA ASN A 74 0.70 16.16 -2.48
C ASN A 74 0.13 15.08 -3.39
N VAL A 75 0.30 13.81 -3.01
CA VAL A 75 -0.20 12.62 -3.68
C VAL A 75 -0.85 11.69 -2.66
N TYR A 76 -1.56 10.68 -3.12
CA TYR A 76 -2.10 9.65 -2.23
C TYR A 76 -1.01 8.94 -1.42
N GLY A 77 -1.36 8.31 -0.30
CA GLY A 77 -0.39 7.61 0.53
C GLY A 77 -0.91 7.27 1.93
N PRO A 78 -0.05 6.73 2.81
CA PRO A 78 -0.45 6.08 4.05
C PRO A 78 -0.65 7.06 5.22
N GLY A 79 -1.02 8.31 4.95
CA GLY A 79 -1.28 9.28 6.02
C GLY A 79 -0.04 9.63 6.85
N GLU A 80 -0.15 9.53 8.15
CA GLU A 80 0.94 9.79 9.09
C GLU A 80 2.11 8.79 9.00
N ASN A 81 1.88 7.63 8.38
CA ASN A 81 2.90 6.63 8.10
C ASN A 81 3.70 6.91 6.82
N ARG A 82 3.50 8.06 6.19
CA ARG A 82 4.41 8.55 5.14
C ARG A 82 5.82 8.64 5.68
N GLY A 83 6.81 8.37 4.85
CA GLY A 83 8.17 8.35 5.36
C GLY A 83 9.22 8.14 4.29
N VAL A 84 10.42 7.92 4.78
CA VAL A 84 11.61 7.62 3.97
C VAL A 84 12.27 6.34 4.49
N ARG A 85 13.00 5.67 3.64
CA ARG A 85 13.85 4.55 4.03
C ARG A 85 15.28 5.04 4.20
N ILE A 86 15.91 4.63 5.28
CA ILE A 86 17.30 4.95 5.62
C ILE A 86 18.12 3.69 5.40
N PHE A 87 19.30 3.86 4.79
CA PHE A 87 20.30 2.82 4.64
C PHE A 87 21.56 3.21 5.38
N GLU A 88 22.07 2.31 6.18
CA GLU A 88 23.32 2.43 6.88
C GLU A 88 24.33 1.46 6.24
N LEU A 89 25.37 2.00 5.65
CA LEU A 89 26.43 1.24 5.01
C LEU A 89 27.72 1.35 5.83
N ASP A 90 28.40 0.22 6.04
CA ASP A 90 29.69 0.16 6.70
C ASP A 90 30.75 -0.25 5.70
N GLU A 91 31.71 0.62 5.44
CA GLU A 91 32.82 0.35 4.51
C GLU A 91 33.69 -0.84 4.94
N THR A 92 33.70 -1.18 6.23
CA THR A 92 34.42 -2.33 6.77
C THR A 92 33.68 -3.65 6.60
N ALA A 93 32.37 -3.60 6.29
CA ALA A 93 31.50 -4.74 6.06
C ALA A 93 30.69 -4.58 4.75
N PRO A 94 31.34 -4.52 3.56
CA PRO A 94 30.73 -4.10 2.30
C PRO A 94 29.65 -5.05 1.77
N ARG A 95 29.45 -6.21 2.38
CA ARG A 95 28.38 -7.15 2.06
C ARG A 95 27.23 -7.14 3.06
N GLU A 96 27.20 -6.15 3.92
CA GLU A 96 26.16 -5.98 4.93
C GLU A 96 25.65 -4.56 4.88
N TYR A 97 24.38 -4.39 5.21
CA TYR A 97 23.76 -3.08 5.43
C TYR A 97 22.61 -3.21 6.43
N LYS A 98 22.26 -2.10 7.03
CA LYS A 98 21.05 -1.97 7.82
C LYS A 98 20.07 -1.04 7.13
N THR A 99 18.79 -1.30 7.26
CA THR A 99 17.77 -0.42 6.73
C THR A 99 16.57 -0.39 7.69
N HIS A 100 15.93 0.77 7.73
CA HIS A 100 14.71 0.98 8.48
C HIS A 100 13.93 2.15 7.86
N THR A 101 12.64 2.25 8.19
CA THR A 101 11.84 3.40 7.79
C THR A 101 11.80 4.44 8.90
N ALA A 102 11.81 5.72 8.53
CA ALA A 102 11.51 6.84 9.42
C ALA A 102 10.22 7.52 8.95
N THR A 103 9.17 7.46 9.74
CA THR A 103 7.86 7.96 9.37
C THR A 103 7.63 9.41 9.78
N PHE A 104 6.69 10.09 9.12
CA PHE A 104 6.25 11.44 9.53
C PHE A 104 5.73 11.43 10.97
N LYS A 105 5.01 10.38 11.36
CA LYS A 105 4.49 10.22 12.71
C LYS A 105 5.61 10.21 13.77
N GLU A 106 6.69 9.49 13.50
CA GLU A 106 7.85 9.40 14.43
C GLU A 106 8.62 10.71 14.48
N LEU A 107 8.83 11.37 13.34
CA LEU A 107 9.65 12.57 13.24
C LEU A 107 8.90 13.85 13.61
N CYS A 108 7.63 13.97 13.28
CA CYS A 108 6.86 15.21 13.36
C CYS A 108 5.55 15.07 14.16
N GLY A 109 5.23 13.87 14.63
CA GLY A 109 3.95 13.56 15.26
C GLY A 109 2.80 13.44 14.26
N THR A 110 1.57 13.31 14.76
CA THR A 110 0.40 12.99 13.95
C THR A 110 -0.32 14.21 13.36
N LYS A 111 0.17 15.44 13.64
CA LYS A 111 -0.52 16.68 13.26
C LYS A 111 -0.31 17.03 11.79
N ILE A 112 -1.20 16.57 10.94
CA ILE A 112 -1.20 16.85 9.49
C ILE A 112 -1.87 18.19 9.22
N LYS A 113 -1.23 19.06 8.40
CA LYS A 113 -1.73 20.41 8.06
C LYS A 113 -2.99 20.40 7.18
N THR A 114 -3.22 19.33 6.43
CA THR A 114 -4.33 19.20 5.47
C THR A 114 -5.14 17.92 5.71
N PRO A 115 -5.85 17.81 6.86
CA PRO A 115 -6.46 16.54 7.29
C PRO A 115 -7.54 16.03 6.31
N VAL A 116 -8.33 16.92 5.69
CA VAL A 116 -9.37 16.53 4.74
C VAL A 116 -8.75 15.96 3.46
N LYS A 117 -7.72 16.62 2.93
CA LYS A 117 -7.00 16.16 1.74
C LYS A 117 -6.34 14.79 2.00
N GLU A 118 -5.73 14.65 3.17
CA GLU A 118 -5.07 13.42 3.56
C GLU A 118 -6.06 12.27 3.76
N PHE A 119 -7.22 12.57 4.35
CA PHE A 119 -8.30 11.59 4.46
C PHE A 119 -8.74 11.08 3.08
N ILE A 120 -8.93 11.98 2.10
CA ILE A 120 -9.29 11.61 0.73
C ILE A 120 -8.18 10.73 0.12
N TYR A 121 -6.93 11.14 0.22
CA TYR A 121 -5.81 10.39 -0.37
C TYR A 121 -5.57 9.02 0.26
N LYS A 122 -5.79 8.91 1.57
CA LYS A 122 -5.68 7.64 2.29
C LYS A 122 -6.75 6.63 1.87
N HIS A 123 -7.96 7.11 1.51
CA HIS A 123 -9.10 6.25 1.21
C HIS A 123 -9.45 6.20 -0.28
N ALA A 124 -8.76 6.97 -1.11
CA ALA A 124 -8.96 6.91 -2.54
C ALA A 124 -8.53 5.55 -3.10
N PRO A 125 -9.31 4.96 -4.00
CA PRO A 125 -8.91 3.71 -4.64
C PRO A 125 -7.66 3.95 -5.50
N THR A 126 -6.64 3.12 -5.30
CA THR A 126 -5.34 3.24 -5.98
C THR A 126 -5.29 2.47 -7.30
N SER A 127 -6.31 1.65 -7.57
CA SER A 127 -6.38 0.87 -8.81
C SER A 127 -7.83 0.72 -9.30
N PRO A 128 -8.04 0.45 -10.60
CA PRO A 128 -9.36 0.12 -11.13
C PRO A 128 -10.03 -1.09 -10.44
N ARG A 129 -9.22 -2.04 -9.94
CA ARG A 129 -9.71 -3.21 -9.21
C ARG A 129 -10.30 -2.81 -7.86
N ALA A 130 -9.72 -1.85 -7.17
CA ALA A 130 -10.21 -1.32 -5.90
C ALA A 130 -11.52 -0.51 -6.04
N VAL A 131 -11.81 0.03 -7.23
CA VAL A 131 -13.05 0.77 -7.50
C VAL A 131 -14.27 -0.14 -7.57
N LYS A 132 -14.14 -1.33 -8.16
CA LYS A 132 -15.26 -2.25 -8.39
C LYS A 132 -16.03 -2.61 -7.11
N PRO A 133 -15.42 -3.06 -6.01
CA PRO A 133 -16.15 -3.36 -4.78
C PRO A 133 -16.82 -2.13 -4.16
N ILE A 134 -16.26 -0.94 -4.33
CA ILE A 134 -16.86 0.32 -3.87
C ILE A 134 -18.16 0.57 -4.65
N LEU A 135 -18.14 0.47 -5.98
CA LEU A 135 -19.32 0.65 -6.82
C LEU A 135 -20.42 -0.37 -6.49
N ILE A 136 -20.06 -1.63 -6.22
CA ILE A 136 -21.01 -2.66 -5.80
C ILE A 136 -21.68 -2.26 -4.47
N LYS A 137 -20.92 -1.86 -3.46
CA LYS A 137 -21.43 -1.44 -2.16
C LYS A 137 -22.37 -0.22 -2.28
N VAL A 138 -22.00 0.76 -3.11
CA VAL A 138 -22.84 1.93 -3.40
C VAL A 138 -24.12 1.51 -4.08
N GLY A 139 -24.06 0.63 -5.08
CA GLY A 139 -25.23 0.09 -5.77
C GLY A 139 -26.20 -0.64 -4.84
N ILE A 140 -25.67 -1.48 -3.95
CA ILE A 140 -26.47 -2.17 -2.91
C ILE A 140 -27.12 -1.16 -1.98
N GLY A 141 -26.40 -0.12 -1.54
CA GLY A 141 -26.97 0.93 -0.68
C GLY A 141 -28.12 1.68 -1.34
N ILE A 142 -27.97 2.05 -2.61
CA ILE A 142 -29.05 2.71 -3.38
C ILE A 142 -30.26 1.79 -3.53
N ALA A 143 -30.06 0.51 -3.84
CA ALA A 143 -31.14 -0.45 -3.96
C ALA A 143 -31.89 -0.66 -2.63
N ALA A 144 -31.16 -0.71 -1.51
CA ALA A 144 -31.77 -0.81 -0.18
C ALA A 144 -32.63 0.42 0.15
N ILE A 145 -32.13 1.63 -0.13
CA ILE A 145 -32.87 2.88 0.07
C ILE A 145 -34.15 2.89 -0.80
N ALA A 146 -34.05 2.49 -2.07
CA ALA A 146 -35.19 2.41 -2.96
C ALA A 146 -36.24 1.40 -2.48
N ALA A 147 -35.81 0.25 -1.97
CA ALA A 147 -36.71 -0.77 -1.41
C ALA A 147 -37.44 -0.27 -0.16
N VAL A 148 -36.71 0.40 0.76
CA VAL A 148 -37.32 1.02 1.95
C VAL A 148 -38.34 2.09 1.56
N TYR A 149 -38.04 2.93 0.57
CA TYR A 149 -38.94 3.95 0.08
C TYR A 149 -40.19 3.36 -0.58
N ALA A 150 -40.01 2.29 -1.37
CA ALA A 150 -41.15 1.59 -1.98
C ALA A 150 -42.09 0.95 -0.92
N ALA A 151 -41.48 0.30 0.09
CA ALA A 151 -42.24 -0.25 1.23
C ALA A 151 -42.97 0.84 2.00
N TYR A 152 -42.31 1.96 2.29
CA TYR A 152 -42.93 3.11 2.94
C TYR A 152 -44.17 3.61 2.17
N LYS A 153 -44.06 3.81 0.84
CA LYS A 153 -45.17 4.20 -0.02
C LYS A 153 -46.30 3.18 0.01
N PHE A 154 -45.97 1.90 -0.05
CA PHE A 154 -46.95 0.83 -0.02
C PHE A 154 -47.76 0.84 1.29
N PHE A 155 -47.11 0.98 2.44
CA PHE A 155 -47.79 0.95 3.74
C PHE A 155 -48.53 2.27 4.10
N THR A 156 -48.06 3.41 3.61
CA THR A 156 -48.65 4.71 3.97
C THR A 156 -49.69 5.19 2.99
N GLY A 157 -49.80 4.59 1.81
CA GLY A 157 -50.70 5.06 0.76
C GLY A 157 -50.40 6.47 0.23
N PHE A 158 -49.22 7.02 0.57
CA PHE A 158 -48.84 8.38 0.22
C PHE A 158 -48.39 8.44 -1.24
N ASN A 159 -49.26 8.90 -2.10
CA ASN A 159 -48.95 9.29 -3.48
C ASN A 159 -48.59 10.78 -3.49
N ILE A 160 -47.33 11.11 -3.71
CA ILE A 160 -46.89 12.47 -4.06
C ILE A 160 -47.04 12.63 -5.57
#